data_c690e3e6ce8374cef56172ecba462456
#
_entry.id   c690e3e6ce8374cef56172ecba462456
#
_cell.length_a   1.000
_cell.length_b   1.000
_cell.length_c   1.000
_cell.angle_alpha   90.00
_cell.angle_beta   90.00
_cell.angle_gamma   90.00
#
_symmetry.space_group_name_H-M   'P 1'
#
loop_
_entity.id
_entity.type
_entity.pdbx_description
1 polymer ?
#
loop_
_entity_poly.entity_id
_entity_poly.type
_entity_poly.pdbx_seq_one_letter_code
_entity_poly.pdbx_strand_id
1 'polypeptide(L)'
;VTLLLLLATACTPESSAPSSSGDPQMFPWEGTIEKFGSVITVLNPNSGIWDDAPVPPLRFEPDGLFGGPETQIEGIAAAIVDANSNVYISDNHRHELVSMDPEGTILWRAGQEGKGPGEFSAVRGAAYDGDKTIYLVNQEGTRLDAWETNGTLIGNIELAELGIGKTFMGGFLPPNRVALLADDVFSSATNAYIIVELGDAPRVTHNFQIGTDPLMPIPPGLVLQLSHYFDDDRIFVGTWERYLLREYDDAGKLQRRVTRPVKYLRRPGFAARGTQFAAISFGGLGAPIVLPTGHWIVVASWPTNVDDSNAYVELPPQQRPAIQWSSSIDLFDPEGRFLYSLETPGSPVPAIGGPWATDTEGRLYTVIAQPFPQVRRYRVVIDPPQ
;
A
#
# COMPACT_ATOMS: atom_id res chain seq x y z
N VAL A 1 16.64 24.50 -53.19
CA VAL A 1 16.46 24.61 -51.75
C VAL A 1 14.96 24.62 -51.50
N THR A 2 14.39 23.44 -51.24
CA THR A 2 12.94 23.28 -51.03
C THR A 2 12.69 23.18 -49.53
N LEU A 3 12.00 24.17 -48.99
CA LEU A 3 11.62 24.30 -47.61
C LEU A 3 10.37 23.41 -47.33
N LEU A 4 10.51 22.31 -46.61
CA LEU A 4 9.41 21.48 -46.18
C LEU A 4 8.83 22.05 -44.88
N LEU A 5 7.64 22.63 -44.95
CA LEU A 5 6.85 23.04 -43.78
C LEU A 5 6.19 21.78 -43.18
N LEU A 6 6.67 21.39 -41.99
CA LEU A 6 5.96 20.41 -41.16
C LEU A 6 4.84 21.14 -40.40
N LEU A 7 3.60 20.89 -40.82
CA LEU A 7 2.43 21.26 -40.05
C LEU A 7 2.28 20.28 -38.87
N ALA A 8 2.56 20.78 -37.67
CA ALA A 8 2.21 20.08 -36.44
C ALA A 8 0.71 20.22 -36.21
N THR A 9 -0.05 19.17 -36.47
CA THR A 9 -1.45 19.07 -36.04
C THR A 9 -1.47 18.93 -34.52
N ALA A 10 -1.85 20.01 -33.84
CA ALA A 10 -2.19 19.96 -32.43
C ALA A 10 -3.46 19.12 -32.27
N CYS A 11 -3.31 17.92 -31.66
CA CYS A 11 -4.46 17.18 -31.15
C CYS A 11 -5.04 17.93 -29.97
N THR A 12 -6.19 18.55 -30.14
CA THR A 12 -7.02 19.02 -29.03
C THR A 12 -7.53 17.80 -28.25
N PRO A 13 -7.41 17.75 -26.92
CA PRO A 13 -8.01 16.67 -26.15
C PRO A 13 -9.54 16.77 -26.27
N GLU A 14 -10.18 15.67 -26.67
CA GLU A 14 -11.63 15.56 -26.56
C GLU A 14 -11.99 15.54 -25.07
N SER A 15 -12.57 16.65 -24.62
CA SER A 15 -13.23 16.74 -23.31
C SER A 15 -14.51 15.91 -23.39
N SER A 16 -14.44 14.65 -22.98
CA SER A 16 -15.64 13.85 -22.79
C SER A 16 -16.34 14.32 -21.51
N ALA A 17 -17.48 14.95 -21.66
CA ALA A 17 -18.37 15.25 -20.55
C ALA A 17 -18.75 13.94 -19.82
N PRO A 18 -18.76 13.90 -18.47
CA PRO A 18 -19.09 12.71 -17.73
C PRO A 18 -20.52 12.26 -18.03
N SER A 19 -20.71 10.98 -18.31
CA SER A 19 -22.03 10.35 -18.38
C SER A 19 -22.65 10.37 -16.98
N SER A 20 -23.69 11.15 -16.77
CA SER A 20 -24.43 11.23 -15.52
C SER A 20 -25.16 9.92 -15.26
N SER A 21 -24.63 9.06 -14.40
CA SER A 21 -25.42 8.09 -13.65
C SER A 21 -26.06 8.85 -12.48
N GLY A 22 -27.39 8.85 -12.44
CA GLY A 22 -28.20 9.79 -11.73
C GLY A 22 -28.26 9.65 -10.20
N ASP A 23 -27.16 9.95 -9.49
CA ASP A 23 -27.21 10.31 -8.08
C ASP A 23 -27.08 11.83 -7.95
N PRO A 24 -27.86 12.49 -7.09
CA PRO A 24 -27.77 13.93 -6.90
C PRO A 24 -26.42 14.26 -6.27
N GLN A 25 -25.46 14.70 -7.10
CA GLN A 25 -24.22 15.27 -6.61
C GLN A 25 -24.53 16.58 -5.89
N MET A 26 -24.36 16.61 -4.59
CA MET A 26 -24.59 17.83 -3.79
C MET A 26 -23.60 18.95 -4.16
N PHE A 27 -22.39 18.56 -4.65
CA PHE A 27 -21.38 19.48 -5.17
C PHE A 27 -20.83 18.97 -6.49
N PRO A 28 -20.66 19.80 -7.53
CA PRO A 28 -20.06 19.39 -8.77
C PRO A 28 -18.58 19.05 -8.53
N TRP A 29 -18.12 17.92 -9.03
CA TRP A 29 -16.70 17.61 -9.04
C TRP A 29 -15.98 18.53 -10.06
N GLU A 30 -15.02 19.31 -9.60
CA GLU A 30 -14.29 20.30 -10.40
C GLU A 30 -12.97 19.77 -10.99
N GLY A 31 -12.77 18.48 -10.96
CA GLY A 31 -11.59 17.85 -11.53
C GLY A 31 -11.66 17.64 -13.04
N THR A 32 -10.64 16.99 -13.58
CA THR A 32 -10.54 16.67 -15.01
C THR A 32 -10.13 15.21 -15.19
N ILE A 33 -10.73 14.53 -16.16
CA ILE A 33 -10.32 13.20 -16.59
C ILE A 33 -9.68 13.34 -17.98
N GLU A 34 -8.41 12.96 -18.07
CA GLU A 34 -7.65 12.95 -19.31
C GLU A 34 -7.37 11.51 -19.71
N LYS A 35 -7.42 11.23 -21.01
CA LYS A 35 -7.06 9.92 -21.56
C LYS A 35 -5.86 10.07 -22.46
N PHE A 36 -4.77 9.39 -22.12
CA PHE A 36 -3.57 9.35 -22.93
C PHE A 36 -3.26 7.91 -23.34
N GLY A 37 -3.57 7.58 -24.61
CA GLY A 37 -3.56 6.19 -25.07
C GLY A 37 -4.62 5.35 -24.34
N SER A 38 -4.18 4.28 -23.66
CA SER A 38 -5.04 3.46 -22.81
C SER A 38 -5.10 3.92 -21.34
N VAL A 39 -4.25 4.88 -20.94
CA VAL A 39 -4.13 5.32 -19.55
C VAL A 39 -5.11 6.43 -19.23
N ILE A 40 -5.89 6.27 -18.18
CA ILE A 40 -6.77 7.28 -17.62
C ILE A 40 -6.01 8.08 -16.56
N THR A 41 -6.05 9.39 -16.62
CA THR A 41 -5.48 10.28 -15.60
C THR A 41 -6.60 11.11 -14.99
N VAL A 42 -6.81 10.96 -13.69
CA VAL A 42 -7.80 11.70 -12.91
C VAL A 42 -7.07 12.81 -12.15
N LEU A 43 -7.33 14.04 -12.54
CA LEU A 43 -6.78 15.26 -11.93
C LEU A 43 -7.83 15.81 -10.98
N ASN A 44 -7.69 15.50 -9.69
CA ASN A 44 -8.64 15.96 -8.69
C ASN A 44 -8.38 17.41 -8.27
N PRO A 45 -9.42 18.12 -7.83
CA PRO A 45 -9.30 19.43 -7.20
C PRO A 45 -8.68 19.32 -5.80
N ASN A 46 -8.43 20.45 -5.17
CA ASN A 46 -7.93 20.49 -3.79
C ASN A 46 -8.99 20.06 -2.78
N SER A 47 -10.26 20.38 -3.05
CA SER A 47 -11.42 20.05 -2.20
C SER A 47 -12.18 18.87 -2.76
N GLY A 48 -12.62 17.96 -1.88
CA GLY A 48 -13.49 16.85 -2.22
C GLY A 48 -14.95 17.28 -2.42
N ILE A 49 -15.70 16.44 -3.10
CA ILE A 49 -17.15 16.67 -3.36
C ILE A 49 -17.92 16.85 -2.04
N TRP A 50 -17.47 16.23 -0.97
CA TRP A 50 -18.16 16.17 0.32
C TRP A 50 -17.43 16.93 1.45
N ASP A 51 -16.39 17.72 1.16
CA ASP A 51 -15.60 18.40 2.19
C ASP A 51 -16.43 19.40 3.01
N ASP A 52 -17.48 20.00 2.41
CA ASP A 52 -18.39 20.93 3.10
C ASP A 52 -19.60 20.22 3.78
N ALA A 53 -19.59 18.89 3.83
CA ALA A 53 -20.68 18.13 4.47
C ALA A 53 -20.79 18.51 5.96
N PRO A 54 -22.01 18.78 6.47
CA PRO A 54 -22.22 19.20 7.87
C PRO A 54 -21.91 18.08 8.87
N VAL A 55 -21.92 16.83 8.41
CA VAL A 55 -21.56 15.64 9.18
C VAL A 55 -20.48 14.89 8.41
N PRO A 56 -19.39 14.45 9.06
CA PRO A 56 -18.34 13.68 8.38
C PRO A 56 -18.91 12.46 7.66
N PRO A 57 -18.78 12.40 6.31
CA PRO A 57 -19.33 11.30 5.52
C PRO A 57 -18.51 10.01 5.62
N LEU A 58 -17.30 10.10 6.18
CA LEU A 58 -16.40 8.96 6.42
C LEU A 58 -16.12 8.84 7.92
N ARG A 59 -16.41 7.67 8.49
CA ARG A 59 -16.12 7.37 9.89
C ARG A 59 -15.54 5.98 10.03
N PHE A 60 -14.70 5.81 11.07
CA PHE A 60 -14.10 4.55 11.45
C PHE A 60 -14.57 4.19 12.87
N GLU A 61 -15.38 3.16 12.98
CA GLU A 61 -15.93 2.68 14.25
C GLU A 61 -15.15 1.45 14.70
N PRO A 62 -14.36 1.53 15.80
CA PRO A 62 -13.64 0.37 16.30
C PRO A 62 -14.62 -0.74 16.66
N ASP A 63 -14.39 -1.97 16.17
CA ASP A 63 -15.26 -3.12 16.45
C ASP A 63 -14.51 -4.43 16.76
N GLY A 64 -13.18 -4.38 16.85
CA GLY A 64 -12.38 -5.55 17.21
C GLY A 64 -10.94 -5.21 17.55
N LEU A 65 -10.32 -6.06 18.37
CA LEU A 65 -8.93 -5.97 18.79
C LEU A 65 -8.32 -7.36 18.88
N PHE A 66 -7.18 -7.57 18.19
CA PHE A 66 -6.47 -8.83 18.08
C PHE A 66 -5.05 -8.62 18.59
N GLY A 67 -4.66 -9.33 19.62
CA GLY A 67 -3.36 -9.13 20.26
C GLY A 67 -3.46 -8.37 21.59
N GLY A 68 -2.35 -7.85 22.06
CA GLY A 68 -2.22 -7.19 23.35
C GLY A 68 -1.54 -8.09 24.41
N PRO A 69 -1.46 -7.65 25.67
CA PRO A 69 -0.64 -8.30 26.70
C PRO A 69 -0.99 -9.78 26.94
N GLU A 70 -2.28 -10.12 26.88
CA GLU A 70 -2.80 -11.47 27.15
C GLU A 70 -2.39 -12.49 26.09
N THR A 71 -2.14 -12.01 24.87
CA THR A 71 -1.83 -12.87 23.72
C THR A 71 -0.35 -13.11 23.52
N GLN A 72 0.51 -12.39 24.25
CA GLN A 72 1.96 -12.48 24.12
C GLN A 72 2.49 -12.26 22.69
N ILE A 73 1.80 -11.47 21.88
CA ILE A 73 2.32 -11.01 20.59
C ILE A 73 3.32 -9.88 20.86
N GLU A 74 4.55 -10.02 20.32
CA GLU A 74 5.66 -9.13 20.63
C GLU A 74 6.14 -8.31 19.43
N GLY A 75 5.94 -8.81 18.20
CA GLY A 75 6.43 -8.11 17.01
C GLY A 75 5.72 -8.49 15.72
N ILE A 76 4.67 -7.75 15.38
CA ILE A 76 3.86 -8.01 14.18
C ILE A 76 4.65 -7.61 12.92
N ALA A 77 5.00 -8.61 12.12
CA ALA A 77 5.64 -8.43 10.82
C ALA A 77 4.61 -8.36 9.68
N ALA A 78 3.54 -9.14 9.79
CA ALA A 78 2.44 -9.14 8.84
C ALA A 78 1.13 -9.50 9.55
N ALA A 79 0.03 -8.99 9.03
CA ALA A 79 -1.32 -9.37 9.43
C ALA A 79 -2.18 -9.51 8.18
N ILE A 80 -2.95 -10.58 8.09
CA ILE A 80 -3.91 -10.86 7.02
C ILE A 80 -5.22 -11.37 7.61
N VAL A 81 -6.27 -11.32 6.83
CA VAL A 81 -7.63 -11.69 7.24
C VAL A 81 -8.23 -12.63 6.21
N ASP A 82 -8.89 -13.69 6.66
CA ASP A 82 -9.61 -14.61 5.79
C ASP A 82 -11.09 -14.19 5.58
N ALA A 83 -11.77 -14.93 4.72
CA ALA A 83 -13.19 -14.68 4.42
C ALA A 83 -14.14 -14.89 5.62
N ASN A 84 -13.69 -15.57 6.69
CA ASN A 84 -14.43 -15.75 7.93
C ASN A 84 -14.07 -14.69 8.98
N SER A 85 -13.24 -13.70 8.60
CA SER A 85 -12.71 -12.65 9.48
C SER A 85 -11.77 -13.17 10.58
N ASN A 86 -11.19 -14.37 10.41
CA ASN A 86 -10.08 -14.78 11.23
C ASN A 86 -8.84 -13.97 10.87
N VAL A 87 -8.08 -13.58 11.88
CA VAL A 87 -6.87 -12.79 11.74
C VAL A 87 -5.64 -13.66 11.92
N TYR A 88 -4.71 -13.59 10.99
CA TYR A 88 -3.44 -14.30 11.03
C TYR A 88 -2.31 -13.30 11.20
N ILE A 89 -1.54 -13.45 12.26
CA ILE A 89 -0.45 -12.54 12.63
C ILE A 89 0.86 -13.30 12.60
N SER A 90 1.81 -12.83 11.80
CA SER A 90 3.19 -13.28 11.87
C SER A 90 3.94 -12.45 12.90
N ASP A 91 4.46 -13.11 13.93
CA ASP A 91 5.26 -12.52 14.99
C ASP A 91 6.75 -12.85 14.80
N ASN A 92 7.52 -11.85 14.35
CA ASN A 92 8.95 -12.03 14.12
C ASN A 92 9.78 -12.13 15.42
N HIS A 93 9.27 -11.65 16.56
CA HIS A 93 9.97 -11.77 17.82
C HIS A 93 9.81 -13.15 18.46
N ARG A 94 8.64 -13.76 18.26
CA ARG A 94 8.36 -15.10 18.76
C ARG A 94 8.54 -16.20 17.72
N HIS A 95 8.83 -15.83 16.48
CA HIS A 95 9.03 -16.76 15.36
C HIS A 95 7.83 -17.69 15.13
N GLU A 96 6.63 -17.13 15.16
CA GLU A 96 5.38 -17.89 15.02
C GLU A 96 4.35 -17.20 14.14
N LEU A 97 3.44 -18.00 13.59
CA LEU A 97 2.19 -17.57 12.97
C LEU A 97 1.06 -17.86 13.96
N VAL A 98 0.25 -16.86 14.26
CA VAL A 98 -0.85 -16.91 15.20
C VAL A 98 -2.16 -16.70 14.47
N SER A 99 -3.14 -17.59 14.67
CA SER A 99 -4.51 -17.39 14.19
C SER A 99 -5.43 -17.01 15.33
N MET A 100 -6.32 -16.08 15.07
CA MET A 100 -7.36 -15.64 16.01
C MET A 100 -8.71 -15.61 15.31
N ASP A 101 -9.78 -15.97 16.05
CA ASP A 101 -11.15 -15.82 15.58
C ASP A 101 -11.58 -14.33 15.53
N PRO A 102 -12.78 -14.01 14.97
CA PRO A 102 -13.28 -12.64 14.90
C PRO A 102 -13.43 -11.92 16.25
N GLU A 103 -13.49 -12.66 17.36
CA GLU A 103 -13.56 -12.15 18.73
C GLU A 103 -12.18 -11.93 19.35
N GLY A 104 -11.11 -12.31 18.65
CA GLY A 104 -9.72 -12.16 19.11
C GLY A 104 -9.20 -13.32 19.98
N THR A 105 -9.93 -14.45 20.02
CA THR A 105 -9.49 -15.67 20.71
C THR A 105 -8.48 -16.41 19.84
N ILE A 106 -7.36 -16.84 20.44
CA ILE A 106 -6.36 -17.62 19.73
C ILE A 106 -6.91 -18.99 19.37
N LEU A 107 -6.93 -19.30 18.07
CA LEU A 107 -7.33 -20.60 17.54
C LEU A 107 -6.16 -21.58 17.55
N TRP A 108 -5.00 -21.12 17.09
CA TRP A 108 -3.77 -21.92 17.07
C TRP A 108 -2.53 -21.02 16.95
N ARG A 109 -1.36 -21.64 17.23
CA ARG A 109 -0.03 -21.09 16.98
C ARG A 109 0.80 -22.16 16.27
N ALA A 110 1.63 -21.73 15.31
CA ALA A 110 2.51 -22.62 14.57
C ALA A 110 3.83 -21.93 14.30
N GLY A 111 4.91 -22.72 14.25
CA GLY A 111 6.25 -22.24 13.97
C GLY A 111 7.13 -22.16 15.21
N GLN A 112 8.40 -21.93 14.97
CA GLN A 112 9.47 -21.72 15.95
C GLN A 112 10.66 -21.05 15.27
N GLU A 113 11.63 -20.59 16.04
CA GLU A 113 12.86 -20.03 15.49
C GLU A 113 13.68 -21.10 14.74
N GLY A 114 14.14 -20.76 13.51
CA GLY A 114 14.98 -21.63 12.73
C GLY A 114 14.92 -21.40 11.24
N LYS A 115 15.50 -22.34 10.46
CA LYS A 115 15.59 -22.28 8.99
C LYS A 115 14.96 -23.49 8.29
N GLY A 116 14.50 -24.47 9.04
CA GLY A 116 13.85 -25.66 8.50
C GLY A 116 12.40 -25.38 8.01
N PRO A 117 11.75 -26.37 7.42
CA PRO A 117 10.33 -26.28 7.07
C PRO A 117 9.47 -25.99 8.31
N GLY A 118 8.62 -24.98 8.24
CA GLY A 118 7.78 -24.55 9.36
C GLY A 118 8.49 -23.73 10.44
N GLU A 119 9.78 -23.41 10.26
CA GLU A 119 10.53 -22.53 11.12
C GLU A 119 10.63 -21.14 10.54
N PHE A 120 10.69 -20.14 11.42
CA PHE A 120 10.75 -18.73 11.04
C PHE A 120 12.07 -18.08 11.47
N SER A 121 12.65 -17.24 10.62
CA SER A 121 13.73 -16.34 11.04
C SER A 121 13.29 -14.87 10.98
N ALA A 122 12.80 -14.44 9.83
CA ALA A 122 12.22 -13.10 9.66
C ALA A 122 11.21 -13.14 8.49
N VAL A 123 9.96 -12.91 8.81
CA VAL A 123 8.88 -12.77 7.83
C VAL A 123 8.89 -11.36 7.26
N ARG A 124 8.76 -11.24 5.93
CA ARG A 124 8.75 -9.99 5.18
C ARG A 124 7.43 -9.80 4.42
N GLY A 125 6.34 -10.13 5.09
CA GLY A 125 4.99 -9.97 4.61
C GLY A 125 4.27 -11.28 4.34
N ALA A 126 2.96 -11.18 4.20
CA ALA A 126 2.02 -12.27 4.02
C ALA A 126 0.97 -11.93 2.98
N ALA A 127 0.38 -12.95 2.36
CA ALA A 127 -0.77 -12.84 1.49
C ALA A 127 -1.71 -14.05 1.72
N TYR A 128 -3.00 -13.85 1.41
CA TYR A 128 -4.03 -14.88 1.50
C TYR A 128 -4.64 -15.11 0.11
N ASP A 129 -4.88 -16.36 -0.25
CA ASP A 129 -5.38 -16.72 -1.58
C ASP A 129 -6.89 -16.52 -1.77
N GLY A 130 -7.58 -16.09 -0.72
CA GLY A 130 -9.05 -15.93 -0.74
C GLY A 130 -9.81 -17.23 -0.46
N ASP A 131 -9.14 -18.37 -0.32
CA ASP A 131 -9.75 -19.68 -0.05
C ASP A 131 -9.23 -20.28 1.28
N LYS A 132 -8.02 -20.79 1.29
CA LYS A 132 -7.50 -21.53 2.46
C LYS A 132 -6.00 -21.45 2.68
N THR A 133 -5.26 -20.76 1.82
CA THR A 133 -3.81 -20.76 1.88
C THR A 133 -3.25 -19.41 2.23
N ILE A 134 -2.35 -19.39 3.20
CA ILE A 134 -1.56 -18.24 3.63
C ILE A 134 -0.15 -18.40 3.07
N TYR A 135 0.33 -17.41 2.34
CA TYR A 135 1.68 -17.34 1.83
C TYR A 135 2.50 -16.35 2.64
N LEU A 136 3.68 -16.75 3.08
CA LEU A 136 4.60 -15.92 3.84
C LEU A 136 5.96 -15.83 3.13
N VAL A 137 6.46 -14.64 2.91
CA VAL A 137 7.87 -14.46 2.54
C VAL A 137 8.69 -14.50 3.82
N ASN A 138 9.47 -15.56 3.99
CA ASN A 138 10.21 -15.90 5.19
C ASN A 138 11.73 -15.92 4.93
N GLN A 139 12.52 -16.30 5.92
CA GLN A 139 13.98 -16.41 5.84
C GLN A 139 14.64 -15.14 5.29
N GLU A 140 14.27 -14.00 5.88
CA GLU A 140 14.74 -12.67 5.43
C GLU A 140 14.46 -12.39 3.94
N GLY A 141 13.40 -12.96 3.38
CA GLY A 141 12.99 -12.71 2.02
C GLY A 141 13.48 -13.72 0.97
N THR A 142 14.00 -14.86 1.40
CA THR A 142 14.59 -15.88 0.48
C THR A 142 13.72 -17.11 0.27
N ARG A 143 12.66 -17.28 1.08
CA ARG A 143 11.78 -18.45 1.03
C ARG A 143 10.32 -18.03 1.06
N LEU A 144 9.50 -18.67 0.26
CA LEU A 144 8.04 -18.55 0.27
C LEU A 144 7.46 -19.80 0.95
N ASP A 145 6.85 -19.62 2.12
CA ASP A 145 6.16 -20.68 2.85
C ASP A 145 4.65 -20.62 2.57
N ALA A 146 4.01 -21.77 2.39
CA ALA A 146 2.58 -21.92 2.23
C ALA A 146 1.96 -22.70 3.39
N TRP A 147 0.95 -22.13 4.03
CA TRP A 147 0.26 -22.68 5.19
C TRP A 147 -1.24 -22.75 4.93
N GLU A 148 -1.88 -23.81 5.40
CA GLU A 148 -3.35 -23.80 5.47
C GLU A 148 -3.83 -22.89 6.60
N THR A 149 -5.05 -22.38 6.47
CA THR A 149 -5.71 -21.56 7.52
C THR A 149 -5.94 -22.32 8.84
N ASN A 150 -5.77 -23.63 8.87
CA ASN A 150 -5.81 -24.46 10.07
C ASN A 150 -4.44 -24.60 10.78
N GLY A 151 -3.37 -23.97 10.27
CA GLY A 151 -2.03 -24.01 10.84
C GLY A 151 -1.14 -25.16 10.32
N THR A 152 -1.57 -25.90 9.30
CA THR A 152 -0.76 -26.94 8.68
C THR A 152 0.17 -26.35 7.62
N LEU A 153 1.46 -26.65 7.69
CA LEU A 153 2.41 -26.30 6.64
C LEU A 153 2.14 -27.16 5.40
N ILE A 154 1.87 -26.51 4.25
CA ILE A 154 1.70 -27.18 2.96
C ILE A 154 3.05 -27.49 2.34
N GLY A 155 3.96 -26.49 2.36
CA GLY A 155 5.29 -26.60 1.77
C GLY A 155 5.98 -25.24 1.71
N ASN A 156 7.13 -25.24 1.01
CA ASN A 156 7.89 -24.01 0.77
C ASN A 156 8.55 -24.04 -0.62
N ILE A 157 8.95 -22.85 -1.07
CA ILE A 157 9.69 -22.61 -2.30
C ILE A 157 10.92 -21.79 -1.94
N GLU A 158 12.11 -22.32 -2.19
CA GLU A 158 13.34 -21.53 -2.11
C GLU A 158 13.41 -20.60 -3.33
N LEU A 159 13.34 -19.29 -3.11
CA LEU A 159 13.25 -18.31 -4.19
C LEU A 159 14.48 -18.30 -5.09
N ALA A 160 15.63 -18.72 -4.57
CA ALA A 160 16.86 -18.88 -5.35
C ALA A 160 16.73 -19.92 -6.47
N GLU A 161 15.89 -20.95 -6.31
CA GLU A 161 15.62 -21.96 -7.35
C GLU A 161 14.89 -21.36 -8.55
N LEU A 162 14.18 -20.24 -8.33
CA LEU A 162 13.51 -19.47 -9.37
C LEU A 162 14.38 -18.31 -9.91
N GLY A 163 15.65 -18.21 -9.46
CA GLY A 163 16.53 -17.09 -9.80
C GLY A 163 16.17 -15.77 -9.13
N ILE A 164 15.37 -15.82 -8.05
CA ILE A 164 14.90 -14.65 -7.29
C ILE A 164 15.80 -14.44 -6.07
N GLY A 165 16.25 -13.21 -5.87
CA GLY A 165 16.96 -12.79 -4.66
C GLY A 165 16.03 -12.55 -3.47
N LYS A 166 16.47 -11.68 -2.53
CA LYS A 166 15.64 -11.28 -1.39
C LYS A 166 14.43 -10.46 -1.83
N THR A 167 13.29 -10.72 -1.22
CA THR A 167 12.02 -10.07 -1.54
C THR A 167 11.20 -9.71 -0.31
N PHE A 168 10.17 -8.90 -0.55
CA PHE A 168 9.01 -8.73 0.33
C PHE A 168 7.79 -9.33 -0.34
N MET A 169 6.78 -9.71 0.46
CA MET A 169 5.47 -10.04 -0.09
C MET A 169 4.80 -8.78 -0.60
N GLY A 170 4.37 -8.78 -1.84
CA GLY A 170 3.46 -7.80 -2.41
C GLY A 170 2.02 -8.17 -2.10
N GLY A 171 1.55 -9.29 -2.65
CA GLY A 171 0.20 -9.77 -2.45
C GLY A 171 -0.08 -11.06 -3.23
N PHE A 172 -1.32 -11.53 -3.15
CA PHE A 172 -1.83 -12.64 -3.94
C PHE A 172 -2.55 -12.10 -5.18
N LEU A 173 -2.37 -12.77 -6.30
CA LEU A 173 -3.03 -12.50 -7.58
C LEU A 173 -3.75 -13.77 -8.05
N PRO A 174 -5.07 -13.79 -8.04
CA PRO A 174 -5.82 -14.95 -8.49
C PRO A 174 -5.46 -15.42 -9.91
N PRO A 175 -5.62 -16.72 -10.22
CA PRO A 175 -6.10 -17.75 -9.31
C PRO A 175 -5.01 -18.43 -8.47
N ASN A 176 -3.73 -18.29 -8.80
CA ASN A 176 -2.62 -19.03 -8.17
C ASN A 176 -1.26 -18.33 -8.31
N ARG A 177 -1.23 -17.02 -8.20
CA ARG A 177 0.01 -16.23 -8.34
C ARG A 177 0.28 -15.39 -7.11
N VAL A 178 1.55 -15.17 -6.81
CA VAL A 178 2.00 -14.17 -5.84
C VAL A 178 2.84 -13.10 -6.51
N ALA A 179 2.67 -11.88 -6.06
CA ALA A 179 3.55 -10.78 -6.40
C ALA A 179 4.59 -10.60 -5.30
N LEU A 180 5.86 -10.63 -5.67
CA LEU A 180 6.99 -10.37 -4.80
C LEU A 180 7.64 -9.06 -5.20
N LEU A 181 8.02 -8.26 -4.21
CA LEU A 181 8.78 -7.03 -4.42
C LEU A 181 10.25 -7.30 -4.16
N ALA A 182 11.10 -7.13 -5.16
CA ALA A 182 12.53 -7.35 -5.02
C ALA A 182 13.16 -6.39 -3.99
N ASP A 183 13.97 -6.93 -3.07
CA ASP A 183 14.67 -6.17 -2.02
C ASP A 183 15.98 -5.52 -2.54
N ASP A 184 16.26 -5.63 -3.82
CA ASP A 184 17.44 -5.04 -4.46
C ASP A 184 17.31 -3.53 -4.72
N VAL A 185 16.65 -2.88 -3.79
CA VAL A 185 16.26 -1.48 -3.82
C VAL A 185 17.48 -0.55 -3.79
N PHE A 186 18.62 -1.07 -3.31
CA PHE A 186 19.85 -0.26 -3.16
C PHE A 186 20.82 -0.39 -4.33
N SER A 187 20.70 -1.40 -5.18
CA SER A 187 21.63 -1.67 -6.27
C SER A 187 21.07 -1.37 -7.66
N SER A 188 19.77 -1.52 -7.86
CA SER A 188 19.09 -1.13 -9.10
C SER A 188 18.04 -0.06 -8.80
N ALA A 189 18.08 1.06 -9.50
CA ALA A 189 17.16 2.19 -9.33
C ALA A 189 15.69 1.86 -9.67
N THR A 190 15.25 0.62 -9.45
CA THR A 190 13.96 0.13 -9.94
C THR A 190 13.32 -0.82 -8.96
N ASN A 191 12.16 -0.42 -8.42
CA ASN A 191 11.28 -1.35 -7.71
C ASN A 191 10.71 -2.35 -8.72
N ALA A 192 11.17 -3.57 -8.66
CA ALA A 192 10.69 -4.63 -9.53
C ALA A 192 9.67 -5.50 -8.81
N TYR A 193 8.52 -5.69 -9.41
CA TYR A 193 7.60 -6.76 -9.05
C TYR A 193 7.93 -8.01 -9.85
N ILE A 194 7.96 -9.12 -9.15
CA ILE A 194 8.20 -10.45 -9.70
C ILE A 194 6.93 -11.25 -9.45
N ILE A 195 6.26 -11.65 -10.51
CA ILE A 195 5.04 -12.46 -10.42
C ILE A 195 5.43 -13.92 -10.56
N VAL A 196 5.13 -14.69 -9.52
CA VAL A 196 5.38 -16.13 -9.45
C VAL A 196 4.05 -16.86 -9.56
N GLU A 197 3.92 -17.71 -10.56
CA GLU A 197 2.83 -18.69 -10.65
C GLU A 197 3.16 -19.86 -9.74
N LEU A 198 2.22 -20.23 -8.89
CA LEU A 198 2.31 -21.31 -7.91
C LEU A 198 1.78 -22.62 -8.51
N GLY A 199 2.05 -23.73 -7.85
CA GLY A 199 1.61 -25.07 -8.25
C GLY A 199 2.74 -26.08 -8.16
N ASP A 200 2.60 -27.22 -8.84
CA ASP A 200 3.58 -28.32 -8.81
C ASP A 200 4.96 -27.95 -9.38
N ALA A 201 4.99 -26.97 -10.28
CA ALA A 201 6.21 -26.43 -10.87
C ALA A 201 6.17 -24.88 -10.85
N PRO A 202 6.51 -24.28 -9.71
CA PRO A 202 6.49 -22.82 -9.57
C PRO A 202 7.43 -22.16 -10.57
N ARG A 203 7.01 -21.01 -11.12
CA ARG A 203 7.82 -20.30 -12.12
C ARG A 203 7.56 -18.80 -12.10
N VAL A 204 8.56 -18.01 -12.45
CA VAL A 204 8.39 -16.58 -12.74
C VAL A 204 7.65 -16.41 -14.06
N THR A 205 6.52 -15.73 -14.05
CA THR A 205 5.73 -15.43 -15.25
C THR A 205 5.96 -14.03 -15.79
N HIS A 206 6.13 -13.06 -14.90
CA HIS A 206 6.34 -11.67 -15.24
C HIS A 206 7.36 -11.02 -14.30
N ASN A 207 8.06 -10.04 -14.84
CA ASN A 207 8.91 -9.13 -14.08
C ASN A 207 8.73 -7.74 -14.67
N PHE A 208 8.28 -6.79 -13.88
CA PHE A 208 8.09 -5.42 -14.35
C PHE A 208 8.54 -4.40 -13.31
N GLN A 209 8.93 -3.24 -13.79
CA GLN A 209 9.45 -2.17 -12.96
C GLN A 209 8.38 -1.09 -12.77
N ILE A 210 8.13 -0.72 -11.52
CA ILE A 210 7.31 0.44 -11.20
C ILE A 210 8.20 1.67 -11.21
N GLY A 211 7.78 2.70 -11.92
CA GLY A 211 8.50 3.96 -11.98
C GLY A 211 8.96 4.38 -13.37
N THR A 212 8.77 3.53 -14.36
CA THR A 212 9.06 3.87 -15.77
C THR A 212 7.95 4.70 -16.44
N ASP A 213 7.08 5.35 -15.65
CA ASP A 213 6.09 6.25 -16.23
C ASP A 213 6.78 7.40 -16.95
N PRO A 214 6.72 7.47 -18.30
CA PRO A 214 7.42 8.49 -19.06
C PRO A 214 6.96 9.92 -18.76
N LEU A 215 5.74 10.09 -18.22
CA LEU A 215 5.20 11.39 -17.83
C LEU A 215 5.65 11.83 -16.44
N MET A 216 6.08 10.88 -15.61
CA MET A 216 6.53 11.13 -14.23
C MET A 216 7.69 10.20 -13.86
N PRO A 217 8.85 10.37 -14.48
CA PRO A 217 10.01 9.53 -14.20
C PRO A 217 10.46 9.72 -12.74
N ILE A 218 10.77 8.61 -12.10
CA ILE A 218 11.43 8.61 -10.80
C ILE A 218 12.91 8.87 -11.06
N PRO A 219 13.53 9.84 -10.38
CA PRO A 219 14.95 10.08 -10.53
C PRO A 219 15.78 8.83 -10.22
N PRO A 220 16.82 8.50 -11.01
CA PRO A 220 17.72 7.40 -10.72
C PRO A 220 18.34 7.55 -9.33
N GLY A 221 18.40 6.46 -8.57
CA GLY A 221 18.98 6.45 -7.23
C GLY A 221 18.02 6.88 -6.11
N LEU A 222 16.80 7.25 -6.43
CA LEU A 222 15.76 7.48 -5.43
C LEU A 222 15.06 6.16 -5.16
N VAL A 223 15.40 5.57 -4.03
CA VAL A 223 14.65 4.43 -3.50
C VAL A 223 13.33 4.97 -2.97
N LEU A 224 12.30 4.88 -3.78
CA LEU A 224 10.97 5.22 -3.33
C LEU A 224 10.46 4.07 -2.48
N GLN A 225 10.18 4.36 -1.23
CA GLN A 225 9.30 3.49 -0.48
C GLN A 225 7.92 3.60 -1.13
N LEU A 226 7.55 2.62 -1.90
CA LEU A 226 6.22 2.51 -2.49
C LEU A 226 5.34 1.79 -1.50
N SER A 227 4.17 2.35 -1.23
CA SER A 227 3.07 1.58 -0.66
C SER A 227 2.36 0.88 -1.80
N HIS A 228 1.99 -0.36 -1.60
CA HIS A 228 1.26 -1.16 -2.57
C HIS A 228 0.07 -1.87 -1.92
N TYR A 229 -0.95 -2.11 -2.72
CA TYR A 229 -2.13 -2.89 -2.38
C TYR A 229 -2.55 -3.71 -3.60
N PHE A 230 -3.00 -4.92 -3.35
CA PHE A 230 -3.41 -5.87 -4.38
C PHE A 230 -4.90 -6.14 -4.22
N ASP A 231 -5.62 -6.06 -5.31
CA ASP A 231 -7.05 -6.29 -5.38
C ASP A 231 -7.36 -7.06 -6.66
N ASP A 232 -7.63 -8.34 -6.54
CA ASP A 232 -7.80 -9.28 -7.65
C ASP A 232 -6.62 -9.25 -8.63
N ASP A 233 -6.85 -8.74 -9.84
CA ASP A 233 -5.86 -8.60 -10.91
C ASP A 233 -5.24 -7.19 -10.99
N ARG A 234 -5.49 -6.34 -10.00
CA ARG A 234 -5.03 -4.95 -9.96
C ARG A 234 -3.97 -4.73 -8.90
N ILE A 235 -3.01 -3.90 -9.26
CA ILE A 235 -1.90 -3.50 -8.38
C ILE A 235 -1.95 -2.00 -8.21
N PHE A 236 -2.20 -1.56 -6.98
CA PHE A 236 -2.23 -0.15 -6.63
C PHE A 236 -0.93 0.27 -5.97
N VAL A 237 -0.44 1.43 -6.35
CA VAL A 237 0.83 1.96 -5.84
C VAL A 237 0.67 3.43 -5.48
N GLY A 238 1.01 3.76 -4.24
CA GLY A 238 1.16 5.13 -3.75
C GLY A 238 2.61 5.57 -3.78
N THR A 239 2.88 6.84 -4.05
CA THR A 239 4.23 7.40 -4.05
C THR A 239 4.41 8.44 -2.96
N TRP A 240 5.60 8.53 -2.38
CA TRP A 240 5.88 9.41 -1.24
C TRP A 240 6.21 10.86 -1.62
N GLU A 241 6.57 11.11 -2.87
CA GLU A 241 7.02 12.43 -3.30
C GLU A 241 5.91 13.38 -3.74
N ARG A 242 4.81 12.80 -4.17
CA ARG A 242 3.67 13.51 -4.73
C ARG A 242 2.40 12.77 -4.36
N TYR A 243 1.28 13.46 -4.34
CA TYR A 243 0.00 12.78 -4.28
C TYR A 243 -0.28 12.16 -5.65
N LEU A 244 0.26 10.97 -5.86
CA LEU A 244 0.12 10.21 -7.10
C LEU A 244 -0.13 8.74 -6.77
N LEU A 245 -1.32 8.30 -7.10
CA LEU A 245 -1.74 6.91 -7.05
C LEU A 245 -1.70 6.34 -8.47
N ARG A 246 -1.27 5.11 -8.60
CA ARG A 246 -1.20 4.39 -9.88
C ARG A 246 -1.88 3.05 -9.74
N GLU A 247 -2.64 2.68 -10.76
CA GLU A 247 -3.28 1.38 -10.90
C GLU A 247 -2.66 0.67 -12.11
N TYR A 248 -2.17 -0.53 -11.88
CA TYR A 248 -1.61 -1.40 -12.90
C TYR A 248 -2.45 -2.67 -12.99
N ASP A 249 -2.48 -3.31 -14.17
CA ASP A 249 -2.94 -4.68 -14.28
C ASP A 249 -1.87 -5.67 -13.79
N ASP A 250 -2.22 -6.95 -13.76
CA ASP A 250 -1.34 -8.05 -13.32
C ASP A 250 -0.13 -8.29 -14.24
N ALA A 251 -0.15 -7.74 -15.46
CA ALA A 251 0.98 -7.72 -16.38
C ALA A 251 1.89 -6.49 -16.18
N GLY A 252 1.59 -5.62 -15.22
CA GLY A 252 2.35 -4.40 -14.93
C GLY A 252 2.10 -3.26 -15.89
N LYS A 253 1.02 -3.31 -16.68
CA LYS A 253 0.63 -2.22 -17.56
C LYS A 253 -0.18 -1.19 -16.78
N LEU A 254 0.28 0.06 -16.82
CA LEU A 254 -0.42 1.18 -16.18
C LEU A 254 -1.79 1.40 -16.82
N GLN A 255 -2.83 1.40 -16.00
CA GLN A 255 -4.23 1.59 -16.39
C GLN A 255 -4.72 2.99 -16.01
N ARG A 256 -4.39 3.44 -14.79
CA ARG A 256 -4.89 4.70 -14.24
C ARG A 256 -3.85 5.43 -13.41
N ARG A 257 -3.93 6.75 -13.44
CA ARG A 257 -3.27 7.66 -12.49
C ARG A 257 -4.33 8.50 -11.81
N VAL A 258 -4.18 8.67 -10.50
CA VAL A 258 -5.02 9.59 -9.73
C VAL A 258 -4.10 10.53 -8.97
N THR A 259 -4.34 11.82 -9.10
CA THR A 259 -3.55 12.85 -8.42
C THR A 259 -4.46 13.96 -7.89
N ARG A 260 -3.98 14.64 -6.85
CA ARG A 260 -4.58 15.88 -6.35
C ARG A 260 -3.48 16.85 -5.91
N PRO A 261 -3.73 18.17 -5.94
CA PRO A 261 -2.79 19.14 -5.40
C PRO A 261 -2.81 19.09 -3.87
N VAL A 262 -1.74 18.60 -3.27
CA VAL A 262 -1.56 18.61 -1.81
C VAL A 262 -0.33 19.42 -1.45
N LYS A 263 -0.51 20.47 -0.66
CA LYS A 263 0.56 21.39 -0.27
C LYS A 263 1.57 20.79 0.71
N TYR A 264 1.27 19.63 1.28
CA TYR A 264 1.92 19.14 2.50
C TYR A 264 2.90 17.99 2.28
N LEU A 265 2.82 17.26 1.14
CA LEU A 265 3.77 16.20 0.86
C LEU A 265 5.13 16.81 0.53
N ARG A 266 6.11 16.50 1.37
CA ARG A 266 7.47 16.98 1.22
C ARG A 266 8.32 15.95 0.50
N ARG A 267 9.23 16.42 -0.34
CA ARG A 267 10.24 15.54 -0.94
C ARG A 267 11.14 14.97 0.16
N PRO A 268 11.65 13.73 0.01
CA PRO A 268 12.66 13.22 0.91
C PRO A 268 13.85 14.18 1.01
N GLY A 269 14.35 14.36 2.22
CA GLY A 269 15.60 15.11 2.42
C GLY A 269 16.80 14.18 2.24
N PHE A 270 17.83 14.63 1.54
CA PHE A 270 19.05 13.88 1.27
C PHE A 270 20.24 14.56 1.93
N ALA A 271 21.02 13.80 2.67
CA ALA A 271 22.34 14.26 3.14
C ALA A 271 23.40 13.25 2.71
N ALA A 272 24.46 13.76 2.09
CA ALA A 272 25.66 12.98 1.80
C ALA A 272 26.69 13.18 2.92
N ARG A 273 27.16 12.11 3.53
CA ARG A 273 28.27 12.11 4.47
C ARG A 273 29.36 11.19 3.95
N GLY A 274 30.30 11.72 3.23
CA GLY A 274 31.34 10.95 2.53
C GLY A 274 30.71 10.08 1.45
N THR A 275 30.90 8.75 1.54
CA THR A 275 30.31 7.77 0.63
C THR A 275 28.93 7.26 1.08
N GLN A 276 28.42 7.72 2.22
CA GLN A 276 27.12 7.32 2.75
C GLN A 276 26.07 8.36 2.44
N PHE A 277 24.95 7.91 1.88
CA PHE A 277 23.74 8.70 1.71
C PHE A 277 22.76 8.38 2.83
N ALA A 278 22.28 9.40 3.50
CA ALA A 278 21.13 9.29 4.40
C ALA A 278 19.95 9.95 3.70
N ALA A 279 18.89 9.18 3.49
CA ALA A 279 17.60 9.70 3.06
C ALA A 279 16.64 9.66 4.25
N ILE A 280 15.95 10.76 4.49
CA ILE A 280 14.87 10.82 5.48
C ILE A 280 13.59 11.13 4.71
N SER A 281 12.62 10.25 4.83
CA SER A 281 11.29 10.50 4.27
C SER A 281 10.51 11.47 5.15
N PHE A 282 9.91 12.46 4.51
CA PHE A 282 9.09 13.49 5.16
C PHE A 282 7.66 13.43 4.63
N GLY A 283 6.98 12.39 4.98
CA GLY A 283 5.63 12.16 4.55
C GLY A 283 5.49 10.85 3.81
N GLY A 284 4.30 10.47 3.55
CA GLY A 284 3.97 9.25 2.87
C GLY A 284 2.55 9.27 2.33
N LEU A 285 2.39 8.58 1.24
CA LEU A 285 1.10 8.27 0.66
C LEU A 285 0.95 6.75 0.66
N GLY A 286 -0.05 6.24 1.38
CA GLY A 286 -0.43 4.84 1.31
C GLY A 286 -0.89 4.46 -0.09
N ALA A 287 -0.77 3.19 -0.45
CA ALA A 287 -1.51 2.68 -1.59
C ALA A 287 -3.01 2.78 -1.32
N PRO A 288 -3.84 2.97 -2.34
CA PRO A 288 -5.28 2.87 -2.17
C PRO A 288 -5.66 1.50 -1.65
N ILE A 289 -6.49 1.47 -0.61
CA ILE A 289 -7.21 0.28 -0.17
C ILE A 289 -8.58 0.33 -0.81
N VAL A 290 -8.92 -0.69 -1.58
CA VAL A 290 -10.21 -0.77 -2.26
C VAL A 290 -11.20 -1.47 -1.35
N LEU A 291 -12.32 -0.81 -1.08
CA LEU A 291 -13.42 -1.37 -0.31
C LEU A 291 -14.34 -2.20 -1.23
N PRO A 292 -15.15 -3.13 -0.69
CA PRO A 292 -16.12 -3.90 -1.49
C PRO A 292 -17.13 -3.03 -2.25
N THR A 293 -17.35 -1.80 -1.80
CA THR A 293 -18.16 -0.79 -2.52
C THR A 293 -17.45 -0.17 -3.72
N GLY A 294 -16.20 -0.54 -3.97
CA GLY A 294 -15.33 0.04 -4.99
C GLY A 294 -14.68 1.38 -4.60
N HIS A 295 -15.05 2.00 -3.48
CA HIS A 295 -14.40 3.21 -2.98
C HIS A 295 -12.96 2.94 -2.57
N TRP A 296 -12.10 3.95 -2.71
CA TRP A 296 -10.70 3.86 -2.29
C TRP A 296 -10.47 4.68 -1.03
N ILE A 297 -9.76 4.10 -0.08
CA ILE A 297 -9.23 4.80 1.10
C ILE A 297 -7.74 4.96 0.93
N VAL A 298 -7.24 6.17 1.11
CA VAL A 298 -5.82 6.51 0.98
C VAL A 298 -5.37 7.25 2.22
N VAL A 299 -4.32 6.77 2.87
CA VAL A 299 -3.72 7.48 4.00
C VAL A 299 -2.57 8.34 3.50
N ALA A 300 -2.61 9.62 3.80
CA ALA A 300 -1.50 10.54 3.57
C ALA A 300 -0.99 11.08 4.92
N SER A 301 0.32 11.23 5.08
CA SER A 301 0.89 11.90 6.25
C SER A 301 2.03 12.82 5.85
N TRP A 302 2.22 13.87 6.65
CA TRP A 302 3.21 14.91 6.41
C TRP A 302 3.70 15.52 7.72
N PRO A 303 4.93 16.07 7.74
CA PRO A 303 5.41 16.80 8.89
C PRO A 303 4.75 18.19 8.94
N THR A 304 4.42 18.62 10.16
CA THR A 304 3.86 19.96 10.40
C THR A 304 4.90 21.00 10.79
N ASN A 305 6.09 20.55 11.20
CA ASN A 305 7.17 21.40 11.70
C ASN A 305 8.47 21.30 10.91
N VAL A 306 8.43 20.79 9.67
CA VAL A 306 9.56 20.71 8.75
C VAL A 306 9.18 21.37 7.43
N ASP A 307 9.68 22.58 7.20
CA ASP A 307 9.38 23.32 5.97
C ASP A 307 10.35 22.97 4.83
N ASP A 308 11.62 22.71 5.16
CA ASP A 308 12.66 22.32 4.23
C ASP A 308 13.31 21.00 4.67
N SER A 309 13.04 19.95 3.89
CA SER A 309 13.54 18.61 4.16
C SER A 309 15.06 18.52 4.08
N ASN A 310 15.70 19.23 3.16
CA ASN A 310 17.15 19.21 3.02
C ASN A 310 17.82 19.94 4.18
N ALA A 311 17.33 21.14 4.52
CA ALA A 311 17.84 21.87 5.68
C ALA A 311 17.72 21.05 6.98
N TYR A 312 16.60 20.31 7.16
CA TYR A 312 16.44 19.42 8.31
C TYR A 312 17.47 18.29 8.34
N VAL A 313 17.73 17.63 7.19
CA VAL A 313 18.68 16.51 7.09
C VAL A 313 20.12 16.95 7.28
N GLU A 314 20.47 18.19 6.89
CA GLU A 314 21.79 18.80 7.09
C GLU A 314 22.11 19.05 8.58
N LEU A 315 21.09 19.24 9.42
CA LEU A 315 21.31 19.37 10.87
C LEU A 315 21.99 18.12 11.45
N PRO A 316 22.91 18.28 12.40
CA PRO A 316 23.42 17.16 13.19
C PRO A 316 22.26 16.39 13.83
N PRO A 317 22.29 15.05 13.91
CA PRO A 317 21.19 14.25 14.46
C PRO A 317 20.69 14.72 15.84
N GLN A 318 21.61 15.19 16.70
CA GLN A 318 21.31 15.67 18.05
C GLN A 318 20.61 17.04 18.07
N GLN A 319 20.66 17.78 16.96
CA GLN A 319 20.03 19.11 16.81
C GLN A 319 18.72 19.04 16.03
N ARG A 320 18.36 17.87 15.51
CA ARG A 320 17.11 17.70 14.78
C ARG A 320 15.94 17.72 15.75
N PRO A 321 14.97 18.64 15.60
CA PRO A 321 13.76 18.59 16.40
C PRO A 321 12.98 17.30 16.09
N ALA A 322 12.22 16.82 17.07
CA ALA A 322 11.28 15.73 16.82
C ALA A 322 10.26 16.15 15.76
N ILE A 323 10.03 15.29 14.78
CA ILE A 323 9.05 15.56 13.72
C ILE A 323 7.66 15.43 14.30
N GLN A 324 6.85 16.48 14.11
CA GLN A 324 5.43 16.45 14.41
C GLN A 324 4.67 16.07 13.15
N TRP A 325 3.80 15.07 13.25
CA TRP A 325 3.08 14.52 12.11
C TRP A 325 1.61 14.95 12.12
N SER A 326 1.07 15.18 10.93
CA SER A 326 -0.35 15.21 10.65
C SER A 326 -0.66 14.17 9.59
N SER A 327 -1.91 13.73 9.55
CA SER A 327 -2.35 12.72 8.59
C SER A 327 -3.76 13.05 8.10
N SER A 328 -4.09 12.57 6.90
CA SER A 328 -5.46 12.49 6.41
C SER A 328 -5.79 11.09 5.94
N ILE A 329 -7.07 10.77 5.98
CA ILE A 329 -7.64 9.64 5.28
C ILE A 329 -8.52 10.21 4.18
N ASP A 330 -8.10 9.98 2.94
CA ASP A 330 -8.76 10.50 1.77
C ASP A 330 -9.65 9.41 1.16
N LEU A 331 -10.88 9.77 0.86
CA LEU A 331 -11.88 8.92 0.23
C LEU A 331 -12.03 9.29 -1.23
N PHE A 332 -12.01 8.28 -2.09
CA PHE A 332 -12.26 8.39 -3.52
C PHE A 332 -13.38 7.44 -3.95
N ASP A 333 -14.09 7.81 -5.00
CA ASP A 333 -15.01 6.90 -5.65
C ASP A 333 -14.28 5.85 -6.52
N PRO A 334 -15.00 4.86 -7.10
CA PRO A 334 -14.41 3.82 -7.93
C PRO A 334 -13.68 4.36 -9.17
N GLU A 335 -14.03 5.54 -9.66
CA GLU A 335 -13.41 6.22 -10.79
C GLU A 335 -12.14 6.99 -10.39
N GLY A 336 -11.85 7.11 -9.09
CA GLY A 336 -10.72 7.85 -8.54
C GLY A 336 -11.00 9.35 -8.37
N ARG A 337 -12.27 9.78 -8.36
CA ARG A 337 -12.63 11.16 -8.04
C ARG A 337 -12.60 11.36 -6.54
N PHE A 338 -12.01 12.45 -6.11
CA PHE A 338 -11.84 12.77 -4.70
C PHE A 338 -13.17 13.20 -4.07
N LEU A 339 -13.58 12.49 -3.04
CA LEU A 339 -14.85 12.73 -2.34
C LEU A 339 -14.67 13.51 -1.06
N TYR A 340 -13.74 13.11 -0.21
CA TYR A 340 -13.64 13.66 1.15
C TYR A 340 -12.24 13.44 1.76
N SER A 341 -11.83 14.35 2.64
CA SER A 341 -10.63 14.20 3.46
C SER A 341 -10.96 14.28 4.93
N LEU A 342 -10.69 13.20 5.65
CA LEU A 342 -10.76 13.18 7.12
C LEU A 342 -9.38 13.52 7.66
N GLU A 343 -9.16 14.76 8.10
CA GLU A 343 -7.93 15.14 8.79
C GLU A 343 -7.91 14.58 10.21
N THR A 344 -6.78 14.01 10.58
CA THR A 344 -6.58 13.39 11.88
C THR A 344 -5.33 13.94 12.56
N PRO A 345 -5.38 15.17 13.11
CA PRO A 345 -4.26 15.77 13.81
C PRO A 345 -3.87 14.96 15.05
N GLY A 346 -2.61 14.54 15.12
CA GLY A 346 -2.10 13.74 16.23
C GLY A 346 -2.68 12.33 16.32
N SER A 347 -3.11 11.79 15.22
CA SER A 347 -4.00 10.65 15.08
C SER A 347 -3.51 9.33 15.61
N PRO A 348 -4.47 8.51 16.13
CA PRO A 348 -4.31 7.07 16.26
C PRO A 348 -4.48 6.31 14.93
N VAL A 349 -4.67 6.98 13.79
CA VAL A 349 -4.58 6.27 12.51
C VAL A 349 -3.14 5.80 12.39
N PRO A 350 -2.91 4.49 12.24
CA PRO A 350 -1.59 3.92 12.32
C PRO A 350 -0.63 4.59 11.35
N ALA A 351 0.59 4.78 11.82
CA ALA A 351 1.67 5.30 11.02
C ALA A 351 1.71 4.61 9.66
N ILE A 352 1.89 5.39 8.61
CA ILE A 352 2.15 4.92 7.26
C ILE A 352 3.20 3.83 7.30
N GLY A 353 2.88 2.68 6.73
CA GLY A 353 3.79 1.54 6.65
C GLY A 353 3.35 0.28 7.41
N GLY A 354 2.22 0.30 8.11
CA GLY A 354 1.64 -0.93 8.65
C GLY A 354 0.89 -1.71 7.56
N PRO A 355 0.86 -3.04 7.65
CA PRO A 355 0.00 -3.83 6.79
C PRO A 355 -1.46 -3.47 7.09
N TRP A 356 -2.15 -3.00 6.06
CA TRP A 356 -3.58 -2.77 6.08
C TRP A 356 -4.24 -3.95 5.37
N ALA A 357 -5.25 -4.52 5.97
CA ALA A 357 -6.05 -5.57 5.37
C ALA A 357 -7.52 -5.14 5.40
N THR A 358 -8.29 -5.65 4.44
CA THR A 358 -9.75 -5.55 4.45
C THR A 358 -10.33 -6.95 4.39
N ASP A 359 -11.50 -7.15 4.97
CA ASP A 359 -12.27 -8.35 4.79
C ASP A 359 -13.41 -8.15 3.76
N THR A 360 -14.14 -9.20 3.51
CA THR A 360 -15.26 -9.20 2.55
C THR A 360 -16.43 -8.32 2.97
N GLU A 361 -16.49 -7.91 4.25
CA GLU A 361 -17.49 -6.97 4.78
C GLU A 361 -17.02 -5.51 4.68
N GLY A 362 -15.78 -5.28 4.22
CA GLY A 362 -15.21 -3.94 4.09
C GLY A 362 -14.71 -3.36 5.41
N ARG A 363 -14.49 -4.20 6.43
CA ARG A 363 -13.85 -3.77 7.66
C ARG A 363 -12.35 -3.61 7.42
N LEU A 364 -11.76 -2.60 8.04
CA LEU A 364 -10.36 -2.26 7.91
C LEU A 364 -9.59 -2.76 9.12
N TYR A 365 -8.47 -3.42 8.88
CA TYR A 365 -7.57 -3.93 9.92
C TYR A 365 -6.24 -3.17 9.87
N THR A 366 -5.80 -2.68 11.02
CA THR A 366 -4.59 -1.87 11.12
C THR A 366 -3.70 -2.38 12.23
N VAL A 367 -2.38 -2.35 12.03
CA VAL A 367 -1.42 -2.71 13.07
C VAL A 367 -1.12 -1.51 13.95
N ILE A 368 -1.18 -1.70 15.26
CA ILE A 368 -0.80 -0.73 16.28
C ILE A 368 0.38 -1.33 17.08
N ALA A 369 1.51 -0.62 17.08
CA ALA A 369 2.71 -1.10 17.77
C ALA A 369 2.76 -0.74 19.28
N GLN A 370 2.07 0.32 19.69
CA GLN A 370 2.15 0.87 21.05
C GLN A 370 0.78 0.97 21.72
N PRO A 371 0.62 0.75 23.02
CA PRO A 371 1.67 0.32 23.98
C PRO A 371 2.05 -1.16 23.83
N PHE A 372 1.25 -1.97 23.14
CA PHE A 372 1.50 -3.37 22.82
C PHE A 372 1.18 -3.64 21.36
N PRO A 373 1.92 -4.52 20.66
CA PRO A 373 1.59 -4.93 19.31
C PRO A 373 0.20 -5.56 19.25
N GLN A 374 -0.65 -5.03 18.36
CA GLN A 374 -2.03 -5.49 18.18
C GLN A 374 -2.55 -5.10 16.81
N VAL A 375 -3.53 -5.84 16.32
CA VAL A 375 -4.32 -5.48 15.14
C VAL A 375 -5.67 -4.96 15.60
N ARG A 376 -6.06 -3.79 15.12
CA ARG A 376 -7.38 -3.19 15.40
C ARG A 376 -8.25 -3.25 14.16
N ARG A 377 -9.48 -3.71 14.34
CA ARG A 377 -10.50 -3.72 13.32
C ARG A 377 -11.43 -2.52 13.46
N TYR A 378 -11.81 -1.97 12.32
CA TYR A 378 -12.77 -0.87 12.21
C TYR A 378 -13.86 -1.21 11.21
N ARG A 379 -15.09 -0.90 11.54
CA ARG A 379 -16.15 -0.76 10.57
C ARG A 379 -15.97 0.57 9.85
N VAL A 380 -15.90 0.53 8.52
CA VAL A 380 -15.84 1.73 7.68
C VAL A 380 -17.26 2.13 7.32
N VAL A 381 -17.64 3.34 7.70
CA VAL A 381 -18.97 3.91 7.42
C VAL A 381 -18.81 5.04 6.43
N ILE A 382 -19.48 4.92 5.30
CA ILE A 382 -19.53 5.94 4.24
C ILE A 382 -21.00 6.35 4.11
N ASP A 383 -21.32 7.57 4.56
CA ASP A 383 -22.66 8.17 4.49
C ASP A 383 -22.61 9.39 3.54
N PRO A 384 -22.93 9.23 2.25
CA PRO A 384 -22.96 10.37 1.34
C PRO A 384 -23.88 11.48 1.85
N PRO A 385 -23.49 12.76 1.75
CA PRO A 385 -24.36 13.88 2.10
C PRO A 385 -25.67 13.82 1.28
N GLN A 386 -26.78 14.12 1.95
CA GLN A 386 -28.11 14.16 1.33
C GLN A 386 -28.34 15.47 0.57
#